data_2db6709d04a0de460bf4eaa451cbb56f
#
_entry.id   2db6709d04a0de460bf4eaa451cbb56f
#
_cell.length_a   1.000
_cell.length_b   1.000
_cell.length_c   1.000
_cell.angle_alpha   90.00
_cell.angle_beta   90.00
_cell.angle_gamma   90.00
#
_symmetry.space_group_name_H-M   'P 1'
#
loop_
_entity.id
_entity.type
_entity.pdbx_description
1 polymer ?
#
loop_
_entity_poly.entity_id
_entity_poly.type
_entity_poly.pdbx_seq_one_letter_code
_entity_poly.pdbx_strand_id
1 'polypeptide(L)'
;MDTQPDTPADPLDTSRARDTIFARIRNAQHRPEQPTQGERDAVADYLARHPAGPRPPLAEDIAAHFAEQALKMASTLDTVAALTDVPAAVARYLLGLSLAPRAVAWTTLQSLAWAAAGISVEFRPPVREPQADHDHGDLIGITGCFCAIAETG
;
A
#
# COMPACT_ATOMS: atom_id res chain seq x y z
N MET A 1 -51.47 -5.78 5.28
CA MET A 1 -50.93 -5.26 4.00
C MET A 1 -49.73 -4.41 4.40
N ASP A 2 -48.57 -5.09 4.57
CA ASP A 2 -47.32 -4.46 5.02
C ASP A 2 -46.60 -3.87 3.83
N THR A 3 -46.60 -2.56 3.75
CA THR A 3 -45.86 -1.83 2.74
C THR A 3 -44.44 -1.62 3.28
N GLN A 4 -43.52 -2.47 2.84
CA GLN A 4 -42.08 -2.31 3.13
C GLN A 4 -41.59 -1.02 2.46
N PRO A 5 -40.92 -0.10 3.18
CA PRO A 5 -40.41 1.12 2.57
C PRO A 5 -39.35 0.80 1.53
N ASP A 6 -39.53 1.35 0.34
CA ASP A 6 -38.59 1.29 -0.77
C ASP A 6 -37.27 1.97 -0.34
N THR A 7 -36.26 1.17 -0.01
CA THR A 7 -34.94 1.69 0.31
C THR A 7 -34.34 2.27 -0.98
N PRO A 8 -33.96 3.55 -1.03
CA PRO A 8 -33.35 4.12 -2.22
C PRO A 8 -32.07 3.35 -2.58
N ALA A 9 -31.96 2.99 -3.86
CA ALA A 9 -30.79 2.29 -4.37
C ALA A 9 -29.51 3.13 -4.07
N ASP A 10 -28.47 2.48 -3.54
CA ASP A 10 -27.17 3.10 -3.31
C ASP A 10 -26.64 3.64 -4.65
N PRO A 11 -26.36 4.96 -4.77
CA PRO A 11 -25.83 5.56 -6.00
C PRO A 11 -24.46 4.99 -6.41
N LEU A 12 -23.78 4.27 -5.51
CA LEU A 12 -22.52 3.56 -5.77
C LEU A 12 -22.72 2.06 -6.10
N ASP A 13 -23.95 1.56 -6.12
CA ASP A 13 -24.21 0.16 -6.49
C ASP A 13 -23.97 -0.07 -7.99
N THR A 14 -22.83 -0.68 -8.29
CA THR A 14 -22.39 -1.05 -9.64
C THR A 14 -22.71 -2.51 -10.01
N SER A 15 -23.41 -3.26 -9.16
CA SER A 15 -23.66 -4.70 -9.34
C SER A 15 -24.35 -5.00 -10.68
N ARG A 16 -25.35 -4.21 -11.07
CA ARG A 16 -26.03 -4.36 -12.36
C ARG A 16 -25.10 -4.15 -13.55
N ALA A 17 -24.23 -3.15 -13.49
CA ALA A 17 -23.26 -2.88 -14.55
C ALA A 17 -22.25 -4.02 -14.65
N ARG A 18 -21.75 -4.52 -13.51
CA ARG A 18 -20.85 -5.66 -13.41
C ARG A 18 -21.47 -6.92 -14.03
N ASP A 19 -22.70 -7.25 -13.67
CA ASP A 19 -23.39 -8.43 -14.18
C ASP A 19 -23.61 -8.35 -15.69
N THR A 20 -23.96 -7.18 -16.21
CA THR A 20 -24.10 -6.93 -17.65
C THR A 20 -22.77 -7.14 -18.38
N ILE A 21 -21.67 -6.65 -17.85
CA ILE A 21 -20.33 -6.81 -18.44
C ILE A 21 -19.94 -8.29 -18.45
N PHE A 22 -20.10 -9.00 -17.35
CA PHE A 22 -19.77 -10.42 -17.29
C PHE A 22 -20.67 -11.27 -18.20
N ALA A 23 -21.96 -10.95 -18.31
CA ALA A 23 -22.85 -11.62 -19.26
C ALA A 23 -22.37 -11.45 -20.71
N ARG A 24 -21.96 -10.24 -21.11
CA ARG A 24 -21.41 -9.97 -22.44
C ARG A 24 -20.13 -10.75 -22.70
N ILE A 25 -19.22 -10.81 -21.72
CA ILE A 25 -17.96 -11.58 -21.83
C ILE A 25 -18.27 -13.08 -22.00
N ARG A 26 -19.15 -13.65 -21.16
CA ARG A 26 -19.53 -15.06 -21.26
C ARG A 26 -20.15 -15.39 -22.62
N ASN A 27 -21.06 -14.53 -23.10
CA ASN A 27 -21.69 -14.72 -24.40
C ASN A 27 -20.67 -14.67 -25.55
N ALA A 28 -19.74 -13.72 -25.52
CA ALA A 28 -18.67 -13.62 -26.51
C ALA A 28 -17.74 -14.83 -26.51
N GLN A 29 -17.54 -15.46 -25.35
CA GLN A 29 -16.71 -16.65 -25.17
C GLN A 29 -17.49 -17.96 -25.35
N HIS A 30 -18.80 -17.90 -25.64
CA HIS A 30 -19.71 -19.05 -25.68
C HIS A 30 -19.67 -19.91 -24.42
N ARG A 31 -19.51 -19.27 -23.25
CA ARG A 31 -19.43 -19.94 -21.96
C ARG A 31 -20.78 -19.95 -21.25
N PRO A 32 -21.14 -21.04 -20.55
CA PRO A 32 -22.35 -21.11 -19.74
C PRO A 32 -22.29 -20.13 -18.56
N GLU A 33 -23.43 -19.84 -17.97
CA GLU A 33 -23.52 -18.97 -16.79
C GLU A 33 -22.76 -19.54 -15.59
N GLN A 34 -22.83 -20.85 -15.41
CA GLN A 34 -22.11 -21.56 -14.36
C GLN A 34 -20.93 -22.33 -14.96
N PRO A 35 -19.77 -22.32 -14.29
CA PRO A 35 -18.63 -23.14 -14.73
C PRO A 35 -18.99 -24.63 -14.63
N THR A 36 -18.47 -25.42 -15.54
CA THR A 36 -18.59 -26.87 -15.51
C THR A 36 -17.86 -27.46 -14.30
N GLN A 37 -18.22 -28.72 -13.92
CA GLN A 37 -17.50 -29.38 -12.81
C GLN A 37 -16.00 -29.57 -13.16
N GLY A 38 -15.68 -29.92 -14.39
CA GLY A 38 -14.28 -30.06 -14.81
C GLY A 38 -13.47 -28.75 -14.72
N GLU A 39 -14.07 -27.60 -14.99
CA GLU A 39 -13.41 -26.31 -14.80
C GLU A 39 -13.17 -26.01 -13.31
N ARG A 40 -14.13 -26.34 -12.43
CA ARG A 40 -13.97 -26.18 -10.98
C ARG A 40 -12.86 -27.07 -10.44
N ASP A 41 -12.84 -28.34 -10.88
CA ASP A 41 -11.82 -29.30 -10.48
C ASP A 41 -10.42 -28.85 -10.96
N ALA A 42 -10.31 -28.33 -12.19
CA ALA A 42 -9.05 -27.81 -12.71
C ALA A 42 -8.55 -26.59 -11.91
N VAL A 43 -9.45 -25.70 -11.47
CA VAL A 43 -9.07 -24.58 -10.61
C VAL A 43 -8.67 -25.08 -9.22
N ALA A 44 -9.41 -26.02 -8.65
CA ALA A 44 -9.06 -26.61 -7.35
C ALA A 44 -7.67 -27.28 -7.38
N ASP A 45 -7.39 -28.06 -8.42
CA ASP A 45 -6.09 -28.67 -8.65
C ASP A 45 -4.97 -27.66 -8.83
N TYR A 46 -5.22 -26.58 -9.58
CA TYR A 46 -4.26 -25.50 -9.75
C TYR A 46 -3.93 -24.83 -8.40
N LEU A 47 -4.94 -24.52 -7.62
CA LEU A 47 -4.77 -23.93 -6.29
C LEU A 47 -4.05 -24.90 -5.34
N ALA A 48 -4.38 -26.20 -5.36
CA ALA A 48 -3.73 -27.20 -4.50
C ALA A 48 -2.25 -27.38 -4.82
N ARG A 49 -1.88 -27.32 -6.10
CA ARG A 49 -0.48 -27.44 -6.55
C ARG A 49 0.37 -26.21 -6.29
N HIS A 50 -0.23 -25.04 -6.05
CA HIS A 50 0.47 -23.76 -5.88
C HIS A 50 1.58 -23.53 -6.92
N PRO A 51 1.32 -23.66 -8.25
CA PRO A 51 2.37 -23.54 -9.23
C PRO A 51 3.02 -22.16 -9.16
N ALA A 52 4.35 -22.12 -9.14
CA ALA A 52 5.05 -20.86 -9.21
C ALA A 52 4.82 -20.21 -10.57
N GLY A 53 4.38 -18.95 -10.57
CA GLY A 53 4.30 -18.16 -11.78
C GLY A 53 5.68 -17.83 -12.36
N PRO A 54 5.75 -17.20 -13.55
CA PRO A 54 7.00 -16.66 -14.08
C PRO A 54 7.66 -15.74 -13.06
N ARG A 55 8.94 -15.95 -12.81
CA ARG A 55 9.71 -15.12 -11.89
C ARG A 55 10.81 -14.43 -12.67
N PRO A 56 11.05 -13.13 -12.44
CA PRO A 56 12.23 -12.47 -12.97
C PRO A 56 13.50 -13.13 -12.39
N PRO A 57 14.64 -13.07 -13.10
CA PRO A 57 15.91 -13.48 -12.53
C PRO A 57 16.19 -12.61 -11.27
N LEU A 58 16.56 -13.26 -10.18
CA LEU A 58 16.93 -12.55 -8.96
C LEU A 58 18.31 -11.91 -9.15
N ALA A 59 18.46 -10.65 -8.74
CA ALA A 59 19.74 -10.00 -8.63
C ALA A 59 20.58 -10.68 -7.51
N GLU A 60 21.89 -10.76 -7.68
CA GLU A 60 22.81 -11.33 -6.66
C GLU A 60 22.74 -10.50 -5.36
N ASP A 61 22.70 -9.17 -5.48
CA ASP A 61 22.49 -8.25 -4.37
C ASP A 61 21.10 -7.58 -4.51
N ILE A 62 20.12 -8.15 -3.82
CA ILE A 62 18.73 -7.68 -3.85
C ILE A 62 18.62 -6.27 -3.22
N ALA A 63 19.41 -5.95 -2.20
CA ALA A 63 19.35 -4.66 -1.55
C ALA A 63 19.93 -3.55 -2.44
N ALA A 64 21.05 -3.81 -3.10
CA ALA A 64 21.61 -2.87 -4.08
C ALA A 64 20.68 -2.68 -5.27
N HIS A 65 20.04 -3.76 -5.75
CA HIS A 65 19.07 -3.67 -6.84
C HIS A 65 17.84 -2.83 -6.44
N PHE A 66 17.28 -3.06 -5.25
CA PHE A 66 16.20 -2.22 -4.72
C PHE A 66 16.61 -0.75 -4.68
N ALA A 67 17.80 -0.44 -4.15
CA ALA A 67 18.30 0.93 -4.08
C ALA A 67 18.41 1.59 -5.47
N GLU A 68 18.91 0.85 -6.45
CA GLU A 68 19.01 1.33 -7.84
C GLU A 68 17.61 1.64 -8.43
N GLN A 69 16.64 0.75 -8.24
CA GLN A 69 15.29 0.96 -8.73
C GLN A 69 14.59 2.13 -8.03
N ALA A 70 14.72 2.25 -6.71
CA ALA A 70 14.16 3.36 -5.96
C ALA A 70 14.71 4.71 -6.42
N LEU A 71 16.01 4.80 -6.71
CA LEU A 71 16.63 6.02 -7.28
C LEU A 71 16.08 6.34 -8.66
N LYS A 72 15.84 5.33 -9.53
CA LYS A 72 15.22 5.51 -10.84
C LYS A 72 13.78 6.06 -10.73
N MET A 73 13.09 5.72 -9.63
CA MET A 73 11.74 6.23 -9.32
C MET A 73 11.76 7.60 -8.63
N ALA A 74 12.88 8.32 -8.71
CA ALA A 74 13.09 9.63 -8.10
C ALA A 74 12.97 9.66 -6.56
N SER A 75 13.17 8.53 -5.91
CA SER A 75 13.28 8.45 -4.45
C SER A 75 14.68 8.89 -4.00
N THR A 76 14.77 9.40 -2.79
CA THR A 76 16.04 9.60 -2.09
C THR A 76 16.28 8.44 -1.13
N LEU A 77 17.53 8.03 -0.96
CA LEU A 77 17.91 6.92 -0.11
C LEU A 77 18.98 7.34 0.91
N ASP A 78 18.87 6.82 2.11
CA ASP A 78 19.92 6.82 3.11
C ASP A 78 19.98 5.41 3.72
N THR A 79 21.17 4.97 4.09
CA THR A 79 21.42 3.66 4.69
C THR A 79 22.00 3.84 6.07
N VAL A 80 21.40 3.20 7.05
CA VAL A 80 21.87 3.22 8.45
C VAL A 80 22.20 1.80 8.93
N ALA A 81 23.11 1.71 9.88
CA ALA A 81 23.56 0.41 10.39
C ALA A 81 22.53 -0.27 11.29
N ALA A 82 21.72 0.51 12.01
CA ALA A 82 20.73 0.00 12.94
C ALA A 82 19.44 0.84 12.91
N LEU A 83 18.33 0.21 13.29
CA LEU A 83 17.04 0.90 13.39
C LEU A 83 17.06 2.10 14.35
N THR A 84 17.91 2.03 15.39
CA THR A 84 18.14 3.14 16.34
C THR A 84 18.71 4.38 15.71
N ASP A 85 19.36 4.28 14.54
CA ASP A 85 19.99 5.40 13.84
C ASP A 85 19.00 6.14 12.91
N VAL A 86 17.82 5.54 12.69
CA VAL A 86 16.78 6.10 11.81
C VAL A 86 16.35 7.51 12.21
N PRO A 87 16.10 7.85 13.50
CA PRO A 87 15.71 9.20 13.87
C PRO A 87 16.76 10.26 13.46
N ALA A 88 18.04 9.95 13.62
CA ALA A 88 19.13 10.87 13.24
C ALA A 88 19.21 11.01 11.70
N ALA A 89 18.99 9.95 10.94
CA ALA A 89 18.93 10.00 9.47
C ALA A 89 17.76 10.86 8.99
N VAL A 90 16.58 10.68 9.59
CA VAL A 90 15.40 11.49 9.27
C VAL A 90 15.63 12.97 9.62
N ALA A 91 16.26 13.27 10.76
CA ALA A 91 16.57 14.64 11.13
C ALA A 91 17.48 15.32 10.09
N ARG A 92 18.53 14.63 9.62
CA ARG A 92 19.41 15.14 8.55
C ARG A 92 18.64 15.37 7.25
N TYR A 93 17.76 14.45 6.89
CA TYR A 93 16.93 14.57 5.69
C TYR A 93 16.02 15.79 5.73
N LEU A 94 15.29 15.98 6.84
CA LEU A 94 14.41 17.14 7.02
C LEU A 94 15.17 18.46 6.99
N LEU A 95 16.33 18.51 7.65
CA LEU A 95 17.20 19.68 7.63
C LEU A 95 17.67 20.01 6.21
N GLY A 96 18.09 18.99 5.45
CA GLY A 96 18.52 19.15 4.05
C GLY A 96 17.44 19.72 3.13
N LEU A 97 16.18 19.43 3.44
CA LEU A 97 15.02 19.97 2.72
C LEU A 97 14.46 21.29 3.31
N SER A 98 15.08 21.82 4.37
CA SER A 98 14.59 22.98 5.11
C SER A 98 13.15 22.79 5.65
N LEU A 99 12.79 21.58 6.00
CA LEU A 99 11.49 21.24 6.56
C LEU A 99 11.50 21.33 8.08
N ALA A 100 10.35 21.67 8.67
CA ALA A 100 10.19 21.67 10.11
C ALA A 100 10.41 20.26 10.68
N PRO A 101 11.11 20.10 11.83
CA PRO A 101 11.39 18.80 12.42
C PRO A 101 10.18 18.25 13.18
N ARG A 102 9.07 18.08 12.49
CA ARG A 102 7.83 17.48 13.01
C ARG A 102 7.24 16.51 12.01
N ALA A 103 6.67 15.43 12.50
CA ALA A 103 6.10 14.37 11.66
C ALA A 103 4.96 13.65 12.37
N VAL A 104 4.13 12.94 11.61
CA VAL A 104 3.27 11.87 12.12
C VAL A 104 3.90 10.52 11.77
N ALA A 105 3.71 9.53 12.63
CA ALA A 105 4.30 8.22 12.40
C ALA A 105 3.37 7.08 12.86
N TRP A 106 3.66 5.89 12.35
CA TRP A 106 3.03 4.67 12.86
C TRP A 106 3.48 4.38 14.29
N THR A 107 2.55 3.87 15.09
CA THR A 107 2.79 3.50 16.49
C THR A 107 3.89 2.46 16.67
N THR A 108 4.15 1.63 15.67
CA THR A 108 5.25 0.65 15.68
C THR A 108 6.64 1.28 15.79
N LEU A 109 6.75 2.57 15.46
CA LEU A 109 8.02 3.33 15.50
C LEU A 109 8.18 4.17 16.77
N GLN A 110 7.23 4.09 17.73
CA GLN A 110 7.24 4.92 18.94
C GLN A 110 8.40 4.63 19.90
N SER A 111 9.00 3.44 19.82
CA SER A 111 10.14 3.06 20.66
C SER A 111 11.46 3.72 20.25
N LEU A 112 11.51 4.39 19.10
CA LEU A 112 12.70 5.06 18.61
C LEU A 112 12.87 6.44 19.27
N ALA A 113 14.11 6.87 19.44
CA ALA A 113 14.48 8.08 20.19
C ALA A 113 14.32 9.38 19.37
N TRP A 114 13.11 9.65 18.86
CA TRP A 114 12.81 10.80 18.00
C TRP A 114 13.13 12.13 18.65
N ALA A 115 12.74 12.32 19.91
CA ALA A 115 13.01 13.56 20.65
C ALA A 115 14.50 13.80 20.83
N ALA A 116 15.31 12.76 21.04
CA ALA A 116 16.76 12.88 21.12
C ALA A 116 17.40 13.32 19.79
N ALA A 117 16.77 13.00 18.66
CA ALA A 117 17.16 13.48 17.34
C ALA A 117 16.59 14.89 17.01
N GLY A 118 15.85 15.50 17.92
CA GLY A 118 15.27 16.83 17.73
C GLY A 118 13.98 16.84 16.89
N ILE A 119 13.33 15.70 16.70
CA ILE A 119 12.09 15.60 15.92
C ILE A 119 10.91 15.42 16.85
N SER A 120 9.87 16.24 16.67
CA SER A 120 8.56 16.07 17.31
C SER A 120 7.71 15.12 16.47
N VAL A 121 7.35 13.97 17.03
CA VAL A 121 6.57 12.95 16.32
C VAL A 121 5.27 12.68 17.06
N GLU A 122 4.16 12.75 16.32
CA GLU A 122 2.85 12.31 16.78
C GLU A 122 2.52 10.94 16.19
N PHE A 123 2.10 10.01 17.05
CA PHE A 123 1.78 8.63 16.63
C PHE A 123 0.27 8.49 16.38
N ARG A 124 -0.16 8.90 15.22
CA ARG A 124 -1.55 8.90 14.76
C ARG A 124 -1.63 8.78 13.23
N PRO A 125 -2.82 8.49 12.68
CA PRO A 125 -3.04 8.60 11.25
C PRO A 125 -2.78 10.02 10.73
N PRO A 126 -2.29 10.18 9.49
CA PRO A 126 -2.05 11.48 8.88
C PRO A 126 -3.37 12.22 8.59
N VAL A 127 -3.36 13.53 8.73
CA VAL A 127 -4.46 14.43 8.37
C VAL A 127 -4.04 15.24 7.15
N ARG A 128 -4.81 15.14 6.06
CA ARG A 128 -4.50 15.81 4.79
C ARG A 128 -5.05 17.24 4.72
N GLU A 129 -6.19 17.46 5.39
CA GLU A 129 -6.86 18.77 5.39
C GLU A 129 -6.72 19.43 6.75
N PRO A 130 -6.61 20.76 6.81
CA PRO A 130 -6.62 21.48 8.08
C PRO A 130 -7.92 21.16 8.85
N GLN A 131 -7.78 20.72 10.08
CA GLN A 131 -8.89 20.53 11.02
C GLN A 131 -8.80 21.58 12.12
N ALA A 132 -9.89 21.78 12.88
CA ALA A 132 -9.98 22.81 13.91
C ALA A 132 -8.81 22.86 14.91
N ASP A 133 -8.18 21.69 15.14
CA ASP A 133 -7.04 21.54 16.06
C ASP A 133 -5.67 21.53 15.35
N HIS A 134 -5.65 21.58 14.00
CA HIS A 134 -4.42 21.51 13.20
C HIS A 134 -4.49 22.58 12.09
N ASP A 135 -3.77 23.65 12.29
CA ASP A 135 -3.74 24.83 11.41
C ASP A 135 -3.22 24.52 10.00
N HIS A 136 -2.45 23.42 9.86
CA HIS A 136 -1.90 22.90 8.61
C HIS A 136 -1.99 21.39 8.58
N GLY A 137 -2.26 20.81 7.40
CA GLY A 137 -2.18 19.36 7.19
C GLY A 137 -0.78 18.80 7.47
N ASP A 138 -0.69 17.50 7.70
CA ASP A 138 0.58 16.82 7.95
C ASP A 138 1.41 16.77 6.67
N LEU A 139 2.59 17.38 6.68
CA LEU A 139 3.53 17.38 5.55
C LEU A 139 4.41 16.13 5.51
N ILE A 140 4.69 15.53 6.67
CA ILE A 140 5.67 14.46 6.82
C ILE A 140 5.00 13.29 7.52
N GLY A 141 4.94 12.17 6.82
CA GLY A 141 4.51 10.88 7.36
C GLY A 141 5.70 9.91 7.39
N ILE A 142 5.90 9.26 8.54
CA ILE A 142 6.94 8.24 8.71
C ILE A 142 6.26 6.89 8.91
N THR A 143 6.58 5.93 8.04
CA THR A 143 6.01 4.60 8.09
C THR A 143 7.10 3.54 7.96
N GLY A 144 6.84 2.36 8.50
CA GLY A 144 7.58 1.17 8.16
C GLY A 144 6.98 0.48 6.93
N CYS A 145 7.65 -0.55 6.44
CA CYS A 145 7.10 -1.47 5.46
C CYS A 145 7.27 -2.91 5.96
N PHE A 146 6.38 -3.79 5.54
CA PHE A 146 6.49 -5.22 5.80
C PHE A 146 7.52 -5.88 4.88
N CYS A 147 7.55 -5.47 3.62
CA CYS A 147 8.50 -5.93 2.61
C CYS A 147 8.76 -4.82 1.59
N ALA A 148 9.84 -4.95 0.86
CA ALA A 148 10.16 -4.13 -0.30
C ALA A 148 10.30 -5.03 -1.52
N ILE A 149 9.88 -4.54 -2.69
CA ILE A 149 9.95 -5.28 -3.96
C ILE A 149 11.13 -4.72 -4.75
N ALA A 150 12.20 -5.51 -4.85
CA ALA A 150 13.46 -5.03 -5.42
C ALA A 150 13.37 -4.64 -6.91
N GLU A 151 12.43 -5.24 -7.65
CA GLU A 151 12.22 -4.96 -9.08
C GLU A 151 11.54 -3.61 -9.35
N THR A 152 10.88 -3.05 -8.36
CA THR A 152 10.12 -1.80 -8.53
C THR A 152 10.68 -0.61 -7.77
N GLY A 153 11.40 -0.85 -6.70
CA GLY A 153 11.95 0.20 -5.84
C GLY A 153 10.96 0.76 -4.83
#